data_5745ff7fa023db3aa882fde929917c2e
#
_entry.id   5745ff7fa023db3aa882fde929917c2e
#
_cell.length_a   1.000
_cell.length_b   1.000
_cell.length_c   1.000
_cell.angle_alpha   90.00
_cell.angle_beta   90.00
_cell.angle_gamma   90.00
#
_symmetry.space_group_name_H-M   'P 1'
#
loop_
_entity.id
_entity.type
_entity.pdbx_description
1 polymer ?
#
loop_
_entity_poly.entity_id
_entity_poly.type
_entity_poly.pdbx_seq_one_letter_code
_entity_poly.pdbx_strand_id
1 'polypeptide(L)'
;MKTIVVHDGPFQADEVFAVAFLIMYYPGLQIDMKSLMARDDYPFDLIRTRDEDIIAKADIVCDVGGKYNTHALRFDHHQFQKPEGQDYVIPKGLHGTWHEDMRITPSACGLVLDYLWYYHESKNTGDLPIHLVNRFFKRLVIGIDAIDNGMSQVSRSDSLRYRPCTISNIIAHYNSDDAFSEEQDDHFAQAVDVALFHLRYIDSGYWRDEFNFETFKETINSQSGDHLVLEQWYPSLMNMVSRANALKKYKRIIWPQLDGKGKQEYRVQVPPKDPGSFELGAPPLDGSKVNPKFPDGHKTEGDLVFVHSGKWIGATRTMEAAYKL
;
A
#
# COMPACT_ATOMS: atom_id res chain seq x y z
N MET A 1 6.67 -4.94 31.05
CA MET A 1 6.55 -5.14 29.61
C MET A 1 5.09 -4.84 29.24
N LYS A 2 4.77 -4.23 28.09
CA LYS A 2 3.37 -4.01 27.69
C LYS A 2 2.77 -5.30 27.17
N THR A 3 1.46 -5.48 27.37
CA THR A 3 0.72 -6.64 26.89
C THR A 3 -0.24 -6.22 25.78
N ILE A 4 -0.13 -6.85 24.61
CA ILE A 4 -1.08 -6.74 23.50
C ILE A 4 -1.91 -8.02 23.47
N VAL A 5 -3.24 -7.88 23.45
CA VAL A 5 -4.15 -9.01 23.34
C VAL A 5 -4.94 -8.94 22.04
N VAL A 6 -5.03 -10.08 21.34
CA VAL A 6 -5.93 -10.32 20.22
C VAL A 6 -6.72 -11.60 20.46
N HIS A 7 -7.73 -11.92 19.65
CA HIS A 7 -8.49 -13.16 19.84
C HIS A 7 -7.65 -14.41 19.51
N ASP A 8 -8.02 -15.54 20.08
CA ASP A 8 -7.53 -16.87 19.72
C ASP A 8 -8.34 -17.48 18.55
N GLY A 9 -7.95 -18.68 18.11
CA GLY A 9 -8.57 -19.36 16.97
C GLY A 9 -7.99 -18.88 15.61
N PRO A 10 -8.74 -19.04 14.50
CA PRO A 10 -8.29 -18.56 13.20
C PRO A 10 -8.11 -17.04 13.21
N PHE A 11 -6.97 -16.58 12.72
CA PHE A 11 -6.71 -15.14 12.62
C PHE A 11 -6.93 -14.61 11.20
N GLN A 12 -7.19 -13.32 11.11
CA GLN A 12 -7.45 -12.60 9.88
C GLN A 12 -6.41 -11.48 9.66
N ALA A 13 -6.56 -10.76 8.57
CA ALA A 13 -5.59 -9.70 8.26
C ALA A 13 -5.77 -8.46 9.13
N ASP A 14 -6.93 -8.21 9.68
CA ASP A 14 -7.21 -6.98 10.41
C ASP A 14 -6.49 -6.92 11.75
N GLU A 15 -6.56 -7.96 12.60
CA GLU A 15 -5.80 -7.97 13.86
C GLU A 15 -4.29 -8.13 13.61
N VAL A 16 -3.89 -8.88 12.56
CA VAL A 16 -2.47 -9.01 12.19
C VAL A 16 -1.88 -7.65 11.80
N PHE A 17 -2.57 -6.88 10.95
CA PHE A 17 -2.12 -5.54 10.57
C PHE A 17 -2.31 -4.51 11.68
N ALA A 18 -3.32 -4.65 12.55
CA ALA A 18 -3.46 -3.82 13.74
C ALA A 18 -2.22 -3.94 14.65
N VAL A 19 -1.78 -5.17 14.94
CA VAL A 19 -0.54 -5.43 15.70
C VAL A 19 0.68 -4.87 14.98
N ALA A 20 0.81 -5.10 13.67
CA ALA A 20 1.93 -4.59 12.88
C ALA A 20 2.01 -3.05 12.87
N PHE A 21 0.89 -2.34 12.76
CA PHE A 21 0.84 -0.88 12.88
C PHE A 21 1.26 -0.40 14.27
N LEU A 22 0.82 -1.08 15.34
CA LEU A 22 1.24 -0.77 16.71
C LEU A 22 2.75 -0.96 16.87
N ILE A 23 3.33 -2.05 16.39
CA ILE A 23 4.77 -2.29 16.43
C ILE A 23 5.53 -1.20 15.67
N MET A 24 4.98 -0.72 14.55
CA MET A 24 5.68 0.25 13.71
C MET A 24 5.60 1.67 14.25
N TYR A 25 4.47 2.06 14.83
CA TYR A 25 4.20 3.46 15.14
C TYR A 25 3.84 3.75 16.61
N TYR A 26 3.49 2.75 17.43
CA TYR A 26 3.15 3.03 18.82
C TYR A 26 4.45 3.14 19.68
N PRO A 27 4.63 4.24 20.45
CA PRO A 27 5.85 4.45 21.23
C PRO A 27 6.14 3.33 22.21
N GLY A 28 7.38 2.83 22.17
CA GLY A 28 7.87 1.76 23.06
C GLY A 28 7.50 0.35 22.60
N LEU A 29 6.90 0.19 21.41
CA LEU A 29 6.70 -1.12 20.77
C LEU A 29 7.57 -1.29 19.52
N GLN A 30 8.26 -0.24 19.06
CA GLN A 30 9.05 -0.28 17.83
C GLN A 30 10.18 -1.33 17.93
N ILE A 31 10.29 -2.12 16.86
CA ILE A 31 11.34 -3.12 16.68
C ILE A 31 12.14 -2.76 15.45
N ASP A 32 13.47 -2.79 15.52
CA ASP A 32 14.27 -2.62 14.32
C ASP A 32 14.24 -3.87 13.43
N MET A 33 14.67 -3.69 12.16
CA MET A 33 14.64 -4.79 11.17
C MET A 33 15.59 -5.94 11.54
N LYS A 34 16.68 -5.65 12.24
CA LYS A 34 17.66 -6.66 12.60
C LYS A 34 17.09 -7.56 13.69
N SER A 35 16.48 -6.96 14.73
CA SER A 35 15.80 -7.69 15.80
C SER A 35 14.62 -8.50 15.26
N LEU A 36 13.83 -7.93 14.36
CA LEU A 36 12.75 -8.65 13.68
C LEU A 36 13.25 -9.88 12.92
N MET A 37 14.32 -9.72 12.12
CA MET A 37 14.89 -10.83 11.33
C MET A 37 15.60 -11.88 12.20
N ALA A 38 16.16 -11.47 13.34
CA ALA A 38 16.79 -12.37 14.30
C ALA A 38 15.76 -13.14 15.14
N ARG A 39 14.49 -12.75 15.08
CA ARG A 39 13.42 -13.24 15.96
C ARG A 39 13.78 -13.10 17.44
N ASP A 40 14.46 -11.98 17.76
CA ASP A 40 14.67 -11.58 19.14
C ASP A 40 13.32 -11.38 19.85
N ASP A 41 13.29 -11.53 21.15
CA ASP A 41 12.07 -11.34 21.94
C ASP A 41 11.46 -9.96 21.69
N TYR A 42 10.17 -9.92 21.48
CA TYR A 42 9.44 -8.66 21.35
C TYR A 42 9.54 -7.85 22.66
N PRO A 43 9.61 -6.52 22.62
CA PRO A 43 9.61 -5.68 23.81
C PRO A 43 8.23 -5.62 24.50
N PHE A 44 7.32 -6.53 24.14
CA PHE A 44 5.96 -6.65 24.63
C PHE A 44 5.51 -8.12 24.62
N ASP A 45 4.52 -8.45 25.45
CA ASP A 45 3.85 -9.74 25.42
C ASP A 45 2.71 -9.71 24.42
N LEU A 46 2.68 -10.63 23.47
CA LEU A 46 1.58 -10.81 22.52
C LEU A 46 0.80 -12.07 22.92
N ILE A 47 -0.45 -11.88 23.34
CA ILE A 47 -1.31 -12.95 23.86
C ILE A 47 -2.54 -13.07 22.96
N ARG A 48 -2.84 -14.29 22.54
CA ARG A 48 -4.05 -14.62 21.79
C ARG A 48 -5.04 -15.33 22.72
N THR A 49 -6.18 -14.70 23.00
CA THR A 49 -7.14 -15.24 23.97
C THR A 49 -8.51 -14.55 23.90
N ARG A 50 -9.57 -15.26 24.33
CA ARG A 50 -10.89 -14.70 24.67
C ARG A 50 -11.17 -14.65 26.15
N ASP A 51 -10.20 -14.96 27.01
CA ASP A 51 -10.34 -14.85 28.46
C ASP A 51 -10.55 -13.39 28.88
N GLU A 52 -11.72 -13.12 29.47
CA GLU A 52 -12.13 -11.75 29.85
C GLU A 52 -11.21 -11.15 30.93
N ASP A 53 -10.67 -11.97 31.84
CA ASP A 53 -9.79 -11.50 32.90
C ASP A 53 -8.41 -11.07 32.37
N ILE A 54 -7.91 -11.75 31.33
CA ILE A 54 -6.69 -11.39 30.64
C ILE A 54 -6.92 -10.15 29.80
N ILE A 55 -8.01 -10.10 29.02
CA ILE A 55 -8.41 -8.94 28.19
C ILE A 55 -8.56 -7.67 29.05
N ALA A 56 -9.18 -7.79 30.22
CA ALA A 56 -9.40 -6.65 31.13
C ALA A 56 -8.08 -6.05 31.67
N LYS A 57 -7.03 -6.87 31.84
CA LYS A 57 -5.73 -6.47 32.40
C LYS A 57 -4.74 -6.02 31.33
N ALA A 58 -4.98 -6.31 30.05
CA ALA A 58 -4.09 -5.99 28.94
C ALA A 58 -3.91 -4.47 28.76
N ASP A 59 -2.71 -4.06 28.34
CA ASP A 59 -2.43 -2.66 27.99
C ASP A 59 -3.16 -2.27 26.70
N ILE A 60 -3.09 -3.12 25.67
CA ILE A 60 -3.69 -2.88 24.36
C ILE A 60 -4.51 -4.10 23.97
N VAL A 61 -5.68 -3.88 23.38
CA VAL A 61 -6.57 -4.96 22.91
C VAL A 61 -7.05 -4.64 21.51
N CYS A 62 -6.89 -5.60 20.57
CA CYS A 62 -7.36 -5.48 19.19
C CYS A 62 -8.25 -6.68 18.86
N ASP A 63 -9.36 -6.40 18.18
CA ASP A 63 -10.27 -7.38 17.59
C ASP A 63 -10.87 -8.39 18.58
N VAL A 64 -10.99 -8.01 19.84
CA VAL A 64 -11.60 -8.83 20.89
C VAL A 64 -12.10 -7.95 22.05
N GLY A 65 -13.04 -8.48 22.83
CA GLY A 65 -13.54 -7.85 24.07
C GLY A 65 -14.71 -6.89 23.88
N GLY A 66 -15.21 -6.70 22.67
CA GLY A 66 -16.46 -5.95 22.37
C GLY A 66 -16.39 -4.46 22.73
N LYS A 67 -15.21 -3.83 22.68
CA LYS A 67 -15.04 -2.43 23.09
C LYS A 67 -14.19 -1.63 22.12
N TYR A 68 -14.67 -0.41 21.78
CA TYR A 68 -13.85 0.60 21.14
C TYR A 68 -13.68 1.78 22.07
N ASN A 69 -12.45 2.03 22.51
CA ASN A 69 -12.10 3.13 23.40
C ASN A 69 -10.61 3.47 23.24
N THR A 70 -10.32 4.56 22.56
CA THR A 70 -8.95 5.02 22.28
C THR A 70 -8.15 5.38 23.53
N HIS A 71 -8.81 5.91 24.59
CA HIS A 71 -8.14 6.23 25.86
C HIS A 71 -7.72 4.99 26.63
N ALA A 72 -8.45 3.88 26.49
CA ALA A 72 -8.14 2.61 27.12
C ALA A 72 -7.40 1.65 26.17
N LEU A 73 -7.05 2.08 24.96
CA LEU A 73 -6.41 1.30 23.91
C LEU A 73 -7.16 -0.01 23.61
N ARG A 74 -8.46 0.12 23.36
CA ARG A 74 -9.37 -0.98 22.98
C ARG A 74 -9.89 -0.73 21.57
N PHE A 75 -9.59 -1.64 20.64
CA PHE A 75 -9.81 -1.51 19.21
C PHE A 75 -10.58 -2.70 18.65
N ASP A 76 -11.76 -2.94 19.21
CA ASP A 76 -12.68 -3.97 18.70
C ASP A 76 -13.83 -3.31 17.94
N HIS A 77 -14.30 -3.95 16.88
CA HIS A 77 -15.36 -3.45 16.00
C HIS A 77 -16.61 -4.33 15.99
N HIS A 78 -16.57 -5.52 16.58
CA HIS A 78 -17.66 -6.49 16.57
C HIS A 78 -18.97 -6.00 17.21
N GLN A 79 -18.90 -5.04 18.13
CA GLN A 79 -20.07 -4.44 18.79
C GLN A 79 -20.78 -3.41 17.90
N PHE A 80 -20.24 -3.03 16.76
CA PHE A 80 -20.84 -2.01 15.92
C PHE A 80 -22.07 -2.55 15.20
N GLN A 81 -23.23 -1.98 15.49
CA GLN A 81 -24.49 -2.34 14.86
C GLN A 81 -24.76 -1.39 13.69
N LYS A 82 -24.97 -1.96 12.51
CA LYS A 82 -25.32 -1.18 11.32
C LYS A 82 -26.70 -0.55 11.49
N PRO A 83 -26.86 0.78 11.29
CA PRO A 83 -28.15 1.44 11.30
C PRO A 83 -29.09 0.84 10.24
N GLU A 84 -30.40 0.94 10.49
CA GLU A 84 -31.40 0.46 9.52
C GLU A 84 -31.21 1.14 8.15
N GLY A 85 -31.13 0.36 7.10
CA GLY A 85 -30.91 0.82 5.71
C GLY A 85 -29.49 1.21 5.37
N GLN A 86 -28.50 0.98 6.27
CA GLN A 86 -27.09 1.18 6.01
C GLN A 86 -26.31 -0.14 6.05
N ASP A 87 -25.32 -0.25 5.21
CA ASP A 87 -24.42 -1.40 5.14
C ASP A 87 -23.06 -1.17 5.81
N TYR A 88 -22.87 0.01 6.43
CA TYR A 88 -21.66 0.40 7.17
C TYR A 88 -21.99 1.16 8.45
N VAL A 89 -21.03 1.23 9.37
CA VAL A 89 -21.07 2.01 10.61
C VAL A 89 -19.79 2.81 10.76
N ILE A 90 -19.96 4.08 11.12
CA ILE A 90 -18.83 4.92 11.55
C ILE A 90 -18.92 5.07 13.06
N PRO A 91 -18.00 4.46 13.83
CA PRO A 91 -18.02 4.56 15.28
C PRO A 91 -17.71 5.98 15.73
N LYS A 92 -18.31 6.39 16.85
CA LYS A 92 -17.95 7.65 17.50
C LYS A 92 -16.52 7.57 18.02
N GLY A 93 -15.76 8.65 17.81
CA GLY A 93 -14.38 8.75 18.30
C GLY A 93 -13.32 8.43 17.25
N LEU A 94 -13.70 8.17 16.00
CA LEU A 94 -12.77 8.26 14.87
C LEU A 94 -12.37 9.73 14.65
N HIS A 95 -11.13 9.94 14.27
CA HIS A 95 -10.55 11.26 14.04
C HIS A 95 -10.43 11.59 12.54
N GLY A 96 -10.25 10.60 11.68
CA GLY A 96 -10.22 10.74 10.23
C GLY A 96 -11.57 10.47 9.57
N THR A 97 -11.78 11.04 8.37
CA THR A 97 -13.02 10.86 7.58
C THR A 97 -12.94 9.74 6.56
N TRP A 98 -11.81 9.02 6.45
CA TRP A 98 -11.58 8.03 5.37
C TRP A 98 -12.65 6.96 5.28
N HIS A 99 -13.08 6.43 6.42
CA HIS A 99 -14.10 5.38 6.47
C HIS A 99 -15.48 5.92 6.11
N GLU A 100 -15.81 7.14 6.52
CA GLU A 100 -17.05 7.83 6.16
C GLU A 100 -17.09 8.12 4.65
N ASP A 101 -16.01 8.70 4.11
CA ASP A 101 -15.88 9.01 2.69
C ASP A 101 -16.04 7.77 1.81
N MET A 102 -15.53 6.62 2.26
CA MET A 102 -15.60 5.34 1.55
C MET A 102 -16.81 4.49 1.92
N ARG A 103 -17.59 4.88 2.93
CA ARG A 103 -18.76 4.13 3.45
C ARG A 103 -18.40 2.70 3.86
N ILE A 104 -17.29 2.55 4.58
CA ILE A 104 -16.81 1.25 5.08
C ILE A 104 -16.69 1.32 6.60
N THR A 105 -17.20 0.31 7.28
CA THR A 105 -16.95 0.11 8.72
C THR A 105 -15.47 -0.20 8.93
N PRO A 106 -14.77 0.49 9.85
CA PRO A 106 -13.40 0.11 10.17
C PRO A 106 -13.37 -1.24 10.90
N SER A 107 -12.43 -2.10 10.54
CA SER A 107 -12.01 -3.25 11.34
C SER A 107 -10.97 -2.84 12.38
N ALA A 108 -10.42 -3.78 13.15
CA ALA A 108 -9.36 -3.48 14.12
C ALA A 108 -8.17 -2.74 13.47
N CYS A 109 -7.81 -3.11 12.22
CA CYS A 109 -6.77 -2.46 11.45
C CYS A 109 -7.05 -0.97 11.20
N GLY A 110 -8.27 -0.65 10.73
CA GLY A 110 -8.69 0.73 10.48
C GLY A 110 -8.76 1.58 11.75
N LEU A 111 -9.26 1.01 12.85
CA LEU A 111 -9.34 1.67 14.16
C LEU A 111 -7.96 2.02 14.72
N VAL A 112 -7.01 1.11 14.62
CA VAL A 112 -5.62 1.31 15.08
C VAL A 112 -4.91 2.37 14.23
N LEU A 113 -5.05 2.33 12.90
CA LEU A 113 -4.44 3.34 12.03
C LEU A 113 -4.96 4.75 12.33
N ASP A 114 -6.28 4.90 12.51
CA ASP A 114 -6.90 6.18 12.88
C ASP A 114 -6.35 6.72 14.20
N TYR A 115 -6.29 5.86 15.23
CA TYR A 115 -5.74 6.21 16.54
C TYR A 115 -4.27 6.63 16.46
N LEU A 116 -3.42 5.89 15.77
CA LEU A 116 -1.99 6.17 15.63
C LEU A 116 -1.76 7.48 14.89
N TRP A 117 -2.51 7.74 13.81
CA TRP A 117 -2.45 9.02 13.14
C TRP A 117 -2.78 10.19 14.07
N TYR A 118 -3.90 10.12 14.79
CA TYR A 118 -4.28 11.15 15.74
C TYR A 118 -3.26 11.34 16.85
N TYR A 119 -2.68 10.25 17.36
CA TYR A 119 -1.62 10.30 18.35
C TYR A 119 -0.43 11.10 17.84
N HIS A 120 0.10 10.79 16.66
CA HIS A 120 1.25 11.46 16.06
C HIS A 120 0.95 12.90 15.67
N GLU A 121 -0.23 13.18 15.12
CA GLU A 121 -0.70 14.53 14.80
C GLU A 121 -0.80 15.40 16.07
N SER A 122 -1.44 14.90 17.13
CA SER A 122 -1.61 15.61 18.39
C SER A 122 -0.30 15.91 19.12
N LYS A 123 0.74 15.10 18.89
CA LYS A 123 2.09 15.26 19.46
C LYS A 123 3.04 15.96 18.51
N ASN A 124 2.63 16.22 17.27
CA ASN A 124 3.45 16.84 16.23
C ASN A 124 4.80 16.11 16.02
N THR A 125 4.79 14.77 16.02
CA THR A 125 6.02 13.98 15.89
C THR A 125 6.56 13.97 14.45
N GLY A 126 5.68 14.11 13.46
CA GLY A 126 6.02 14.00 12.04
C GLY A 126 6.17 12.55 11.53
N ASP A 127 6.10 11.53 12.40
CA ASP A 127 6.38 10.14 12.03
C ASP A 127 5.29 9.51 11.15
N LEU A 128 4.02 9.94 11.32
CA LEU A 128 2.86 9.41 10.58
C LEU A 128 2.03 10.55 9.96
N PRO A 129 2.58 11.28 8.95
CA PRO A 129 1.88 12.41 8.34
C PRO A 129 0.64 11.94 7.55
N ILE A 130 -0.35 12.83 7.44
CA ILE A 130 -1.65 12.56 6.79
C ILE A 130 -1.52 11.94 5.39
N HIS A 131 -0.51 12.34 4.61
CA HIS A 131 -0.29 11.80 3.27
C HIS A 131 0.19 10.34 3.29
N LEU A 132 0.98 9.95 4.29
CA LEU A 132 1.38 8.56 4.52
C LEU A 132 0.19 7.73 4.99
N VAL A 133 -0.62 8.25 5.92
CA VAL A 133 -1.87 7.60 6.35
C VAL A 133 -2.81 7.36 5.17
N ASN A 134 -3.03 8.37 4.33
CA ASN A 134 -3.81 8.23 3.10
C ASN A 134 -3.24 7.16 2.16
N ARG A 135 -1.91 7.00 2.11
CA ARG A 135 -1.27 5.95 1.32
C ARG A 135 -1.53 4.56 1.90
N PHE A 136 -1.40 4.39 3.22
CA PHE A 136 -1.75 3.14 3.90
C PHE A 136 -3.23 2.80 3.70
N PHE A 137 -4.11 3.76 3.97
CA PHE A 137 -5.53 3.55 3.85
C PHE A 137 -5.93 3.10 2.44
N LYS A 138 -5.55 3.86 1.40
CA LYS A 138 -5.93 3.57 0.01
C LYS A 138 -5.31 2.30 -0.58
N ARG A 139 -4.12 1.92 -0.13
CA ARG A 139 -3.40 0.76 -0.70
C ARG A 139 -3.61 -0.54 0.05
N LEU A 140 -4.07 -0.46 1.28
CA LEU A 140 -4.08 -1.61 2.19
C LEU A 140 -5.35 -1.64 3.05
N VAL A 141 -5.52 -0.69 3.98
CA VAL A 141 -6.47 -0.78 5.08
C VAL A 141 -7.91 -0.87 4.58
N ILE A 142 -8.30 -0.07 3.58
CA ILE A 142 -9.64 -0.13 2.99
C ILE A 142 -10.01 -1.52 2.45
N GLY A 143 -9.02 -2.24 1.88
CA GLY A 143 -9.21 -3.59 1.37
C GLY A 143 -9.37 -4.62 2.49
N ILE A 144 -8.63 -4.45 3.59
CA ILE A 144 -8.74 -5.30 4.78
C ILE A 144 -10.09 -5.08 5.44
N ASP A 145 -10.44 -3.82 5.75
CA ASP A 145 -11.72 -3.46 6.37
C ASP A 145 -12.92 -3.94 5.55
N ALA A 146 -12.85 -3.83 4.21
CA ALA A 146 -13.91 -4.30 3.33
C ALA A 146 -14.10 -5.82 3.41
N ILE A 147 -13.01 -6.59 3.36
CA ILE A 147 -13.07 -8.07 3.42
C ILE A 147 -13.61 -8.51 4.78
N ASP A 148 -13.10 -7.93 5.85
CA ASP A 148 -13.51 -8.24 7.22
C ASP A 148 -15.01 -7.96 7.45
N ASN A 149 -15.53 -6.89 6.86
CA ASN A 149 -16.96 -6.58 6.87
C ASN A 149 -17.81 -7.38 5.84
N GLY A 150 -17.23 -8.40 5.20
CA GLY A 150 -17.91 -9.29 4.27
C GLY A 150 -18.17 -8.69 2.88
N MET A 151 -17.47 -7.61 2.52
CA MET A 151 -17.61 -6.99 1.19
C MET A 151 -16.73 -7.72 0.16
N SER A 152 -17.33 -8.10 -0.97
CA SER A 152 -16.58 -8.71 -2.07
C SER A 152 -15.78 -7.66 -2.84
N GLN A 153 -14.49 -7.92 -3.07
CA GLN A 153 -13.62 -7.06 -3.87
C GLN A 153 -13.76 -7.26 -5.39
N VAL A 154 -14.55 -8.23 -5.80
CA VAL A 154 -14.82 -8.53 -7.21
C VAL A 154 -16.31 -8.73 -7.43
N SER A 155 -16.76 -8.50 -8.68
CA SER A 155 -18.14 -8.78 -9.05
C SER A 155 -18.44 -10.28 -8.91
N ARG A 156 -19.70 -10.63 -8.68
CA ARG A 156 -20.13 -12.03 -8.60
C ARG A 156 -19.80 -12.81 -9.88
N SER A 157 -19.90 -12.19 -11.06
CA SER A 157 -19.52 -12.80 -12.33
C SER A 157 -18.04 -13.11 -12.43
N ASP A 158 -17.18 -12.25 -11.90
CA ASP A 158 -15.75 -12.42 -11.96
C ASP A 158 -15.24 -13.40 -10.91
N SER A 159 -15.88 -13.47 -9.73
CA SER A 159 -15.54 -14.44 -8.67
C SER A 159 -15.72 -15.90 -9.09
N LEU A 160 -16.55 -16.16 -10.12
CA LEU A 160 -16.71 -17.50 -10.71
C LEU A 160 -15.55 -17.89 -11.65
N ARG A 161 -14.76 -16.92 -12.11
CA ARG A 161 -13.67 -17.15 -13.07
C ARG A 161 -12.32 -17.24 -12.40
N TYR A 162 -12.07 -16.44 -11.37
CA TYR A 162 -10.81 -16.40 -10.62
C TYR A 162 -11.06 -15.93 -9.19
N ARG A 163 -10.14 -16.29 -8.30
CA ARG A 163 -10.09 -15.73 -6.95
C ARG A 163 -8.97 -14.69 -6.91
N PRO A 164 -9.25 -13.44 -6.50
CA PRO A 164 -8.19 -12.44 -6.38
C PRO A 164 -7.20 -12.87 -5.28
N CYS A 165 -5.91 -12.72 -5.55
CA CYS A 165 -4.89 -12.86 -4.53
C CYS A 165 -4.84 -11.55 -3.73
N THR A 166 -5.45 -11.51 -2.57
CA THR A 166 -5.43 -10.36 -1.67
C THR A 166 -4.46 -10.59 -0.52
N ILE A 167 -4.05 -9.52 0.15
CA ILE A 167 -3.22 -9.66 1.35
C ILE A 167 -3.95 -10.45 2.45
N SER A 168 -5.26 -10.30 2.55
CA SER A 168 -6.08 -11.07 3.50
C SER A 168 -6.04 -12.58 3.20
N ASN A 169 -6.04 -12.97 1.93
CA ASN A 169 -5.86 -14.38 1.54
C ASN A 169 -4.45 -14.88 1.88
N ILE A 170 -3.42 -14.05 1.69
CA ILE A 170 -2.04 -14.41 2.03
C ILE A 170 -1.93 -14.65 3.54
N ILE A 171 -2.44 -13.73 4.35
CA ILE A 171 -2.45 -13.87 5.82
C ILE A 171 -3.23 -15.11 6.26
N ALA A 172 -4.41 -15.35 5.67
CA ALA A 172 -5.23 -16.51 6.00
C ALA A 172 -4.52 -17.86 5.78
N HIS A 173 -3.56 -17.94 4.84
CA HIS A 173 -2.78 -19.16 4.60
C HIS A 173 -1.73 -19.47 5.70
N TYR A 174 -1.48 -18.54 6.61
CA TYR A 174 -0.63 -18.79 7.79
C TYR A 174 -1.37 -19.52 8.91
N ASN A 175 -2.70 -19.60 8.88
CA ASN A 175 -3.44 -20.37 9.89
C ASN A 175 -3.06 -21.84 9.80
N SER A 176 -2.83 -22.49 10.96
CA SER A 176 -2.61 -23.92 11.06
C SER A 176 -3.90 -24.70 10.82
N ASP A 177 -3.79 -26.01 10.56
CA ASP A 177 -4.96 -26.90 10.46
C ASP A 177 -5.73 -26.99 11.78
N ASP A 178 -5.02 -26.85 12.92
CA ASP A 178 -5.61 -26.71 14.26
C ASP A 178 -5.40 -25.27 14.77
N ALA A 179 -6.45 -24.47 14.62
CA ALA A 179 -6.43 -23.05 14.98
C ALA A 179 -6.29 -22.76 16.50
N PHE A 180 -6.31 -23.77 17.35
CA PHE A 180 -6.14 -23.68 18.80
C PHE A 180 -4.85 -24.35 19.29
N SER A 181 -3.99 -24.78 18.38
CA SER A 181 -2.68 -25.35 18.71
C SER A 181 -1.68 -24.27 19.15
N GLU A 182 -0.64 -24.69 19.88
CA GLU A 182 0.50 -23.79 20.21
C GLU A 182 1.21 -23.28 18.94
N GLU A 183 1.22 -24.06 17.84
CA GLU A 183 1.78 -23.63 16.55
C GLU A 183 1.04 -22.44 15.95
N GLN A 184 -0.23 -22.25 16.28
CA GLN A 184 -1.03 -21.13 15.77
C GLN A 184 -0.49 -19.78 16.23
N ASP A 185 0.09 -19.70 17.43
CA ASP A 185 0.70 -18.47 17.94
C ASP A 185 2.00 -18.14 17.19
N ASP A 186 2.80 -19.16 16.86
CA ASP A 186 3.99 -19.00 16.01
C ASP A 186 3.60 -18.56 14.59
N HIS A 187 2.54 -19.13 14.05
CA HIS A 187 2.00 -18.76 12.73
C HIS A 187 1.45 -17.33 12.73
N PHE A 188 0.79 -16.92 13.81
CA PHE A 188 0.36 -15.53 13.97
C PHE A 188 1.55 -14.57 13.97
N ALA A 189 2.60 -14.88 14.73
CA ALA A 189 3.83 -14.06 14.74
C ALA A 189 4.46 -13.96 13.35
N GLN A 190 4.51 -15.07 12.59
CA GLN A 190 5.00 -15.05 11.20
C GLN A 190 4.12 -14.17 10.29
N ALA A 191 2.80 -14.22 10.46
CA ALA A 191 1.88 -13.35 9.70
C ALA A 191 2.10 -11.87 10.05
N VAL A 192 2.36 -11.54 11.31
CA VAL A 192 2.74 -10.17 11.75
C VAL A 192 4.05 -9.74 11.09
N ASP A 193 5.05 -10.61 10.98
CA ASP A 193 6.31 -10.31 10.26
C ASP A 193 6.04 -9.93 8.79
N VAL A 194 5.20 -10.71 8.10
CA VAL A 194 4.80 -10.40 6.71
C VAL A 194 4.11 -9.04 6.62
N ALA A 195 3.20 -8.75 7.55
CA ALA A 195 2.53 -7.46 7.61
C ALA A 195 3.53 -6.31 7.83
N LEU A 196 4.48 -6.46 8.76
CA LEU A 196 5.54 -5.48 9.03
C LEU A 196 6.42 -5.22 7.81
N PHE A 197 6.84 -6.26 7.07
CA PHE A 197 7.58 -6.09 5.82
C PHE A 197 6.77 -5.28 4.81
N HIS A 198 5.48 -5.56 4.68
CA HIS A 198 4.62 -4.85 3.74
C HIS A 198 4.42 -3.38 4.14
N LEU A 199 4.15 -3.09 5.41
CA LEU A 199 4.02 -1.73 5.93
C LEU A 199 5.29 -0.91 5.73
N ARG A 200 6.45 -1.48 6.05
CA ARG A 200 7.76 -0.82 5.85
C ARG A 200 8.07 -0.54 4.38
N TYR A 201 7.62 -1.41 3.48
CA TYR A 201 7.76 -1.15 2.05
C TYR A 201 6.92 0.06 1.60
N ILE A 202 5.69 0.19 2.10
CA ILE A 202 4.83 1.35 1.81
C ILE A 202 5.44 2.62 2.42
N ASP A 203 5.88 2.55 3.68
CA ASP A 203 6.48 3.67 4.42
C ASP A 203 7.76 4.18 3.74
N SER A 204 8.74 3.30 3.53
CA SER A 204 10.00 3.68 2.89
C SER A 204 9.81 4.18 1.46
N GLY A 205 8.82 3.64 0.76
CA GLY A 205 8.40 4.13 -0.56
C GLY A 205 7.83 5.54 -0.50
N TYR A 206 7.07 5.87 0.56
CA TYR A 206 6.57 7.21 0.78
C TYR A 206 7.71 8.21 1.01
N TRP A 207 8.59 7.93 1.98
CA TRP A 207 9.70 8.84 2.32
C TRP A 207 10.68 9.04 1.17
N ARG A 208 10.95 7.99 0.40
CA ARG A 208 11.74 8.10 -0.84
C ARG A 208 11.06 9.01 -1.86
N ASP A 209 9.75 8.89 -2.03
CA ASP A 209 8.99 9.74 -2.96
C ASP A 209 8.98 11.20 -2.49
N GLU A 210 8.83 11.46 -1.19
CA GLU A 210 8.91 12.81 -0.61
C GLU A 210 10.30 13.41 -0.81
N PHE A 211 11.36 12.66 -0.50
CA PHE A 211 12.75 13.12 -0.68
C PHE A 211 13.04 13.52 -2.13
N ASN A 212 12.51 12.76 -3.09
CA ASN A 212 12.74 13.03 -4.51
C ASN A 212 11.78 14.07 -5.11
N PHE A 213 10.65 14.35 -4.44
CA PHE A 213 9.56 15.10 -5.06
C PHE A 213 9.91 16.58 -5.31
N GLU A 214 10.65 17.22 -4.44
CA GLU A 214 11.01 18.63 -4.62
C GLU A 214 11.96 18.82 -5.83
N THR A 215 12.99 17.99 -5.95
CA THR A 215 13.87 18.00 -7.14
C THR A 215 13.08 17.69 -8.42
N PHE A 216 12.17 16.72 -8.36
CA PHE A 216 11.30 16.38 -9.47
C PHE A 216 10.38 17.53 -9.88
N LYS A 217 9.84 18.26 -8.92
CA LYS A 217 8.98 19.43 -9.13
C LYS A 217 9.74 20.60 -9.76
N GLU A 218 11.00 20.84 -9.32
CA GLU A 218 11.88 21.81 -9.95
C GLU A 218 12.13 21.46 -11.42
N THR A 219 12.40 20.19 -11.73
CA THR A 219 12.57 19.70 -13.10
C THR A 219 11.33 19.94 -13.94
N ILE A 220 10.13 19.67 -13.43
CA ILE A 220 8.86 19.96 -14.14
C ILE A 220 8.67 21.46 -14.41
N ASN A 221 8.98 22.29 -13.44
CA ASN A 221 8.78 23.74 -13.54
C ASN A 221 9.79 24.41 -14.47
N SER A 222 10.98 23.87 -14.61
CA SER A 222 12.03 24.40 -15.50
C SER A 222 11.81 24.05 -16.97
N GLN A 223 10.95 23.08 -17.29
CA GLN A 223 10.75 22.62 -18.66
C GLN A 223 9.46 23.17 -19.28
N SER A 224 9.59 23.65 -20.52
CA SER A 224 8.48 24.05 -21.38
C SER A 224 8.31 23.03 -22.51
N GLY A 225 7.09 22.95 -23.06
CA GLY A 225 6.79 22.03 -24.15
C GLY A 225 6.02 20.80 -23.69
N ASP A 226 5.89 19.82 -24.56
CA ASP A 226 5.04 18.65 -24.38
C ASP A 226 5.83 17.34 -24.08
N HIS A 227 7.14 17.46 -23.88
CA HIS A 227 8.03 16.38 -23.45
C HIS A 227 8.64 16.74 -22.09
N LEU A 228 8.55 15.81 -21.12
CA LEU A 228 9.26 15.89 -19.86
C LEU A 228 10.52 15.02 -19.95
N VAL A 229 11.69 15.65 -19.87
CA VAL A 229 12.97 14.95 -19.87
C VAL A 229 13.53 14.92 -18.47
N LEU A 230 13.84 13.73 -17.98
CA LEU A 230 14.36 13.47 -16.65
C LEU A 230 15.82 13.03 -16.73
N GLU A 231 16.60 13.35 -15.72
CA GLU A 231 17.99 12.89 -15.61
C GLU A 231 18.11 11.42 -15.19
N GLN A 232 17.05 10.89 -14.55
CA GLN A 232 16.98 9.50 -14.08
C GLN A 232 15.54 9.00 -14.03
N TRP A 233 15.39 7.68 -13.88
CA TRP A 233 14.11 7.08 -13.56
C TRP A 233 13.75 7.24 -12.07
N TYR A 234 12.46 7.42 -11.81
CA TYR A 234 11.88 7.45 -10.45
C TYR A 234 10.90 6.30 -10.26
N PRO A 235 11.00 5.49 -9.18
CA PRO A 235 10.13 4.32 -8.97
C PRO A 235 8.63 4.63 -8.97
N SER A 236 8.24 5.80 -8.51
CA SER A 236 6.84 6.25 -8.46
C SER A 236 6.55 7.33 -9.50
N LEU A 237 7.20 7.30 -10.66
CA LEU A 237 7.20 8.36 -11.67
C LEU A 237 5.80 8.90 -12.00
N MET A 238 4.84 8.01 -12.31
CA MET A 238 3.49 8.47 -12.68
C MET A 238 2.74 9.11 -11.50
N ASN A 239 2.96 8.65 -10.28
CA ASN A 239 2.41 9.28 -9.08
C ASN A 239 3.02 10.68 -8.87
N MET A 240 4.32 10.86 -9.09
CA MET A 240 4.99 12.16 -8.99
C MET A 240 4.48 13.13 -10.05
N VAL A 241 4.34 12.68 -11.30
CA VAL A 241 3.77 13.49 -12.39
C VAL A 241 2.32 13.90 -12.09
N SER A 242 1.52 12.97 -11.56
CA SER A 242 0.15 13.23 -11.12
C SER A 242 0.09 14.24 -9.97
N ARG A 243 0.92 14.05 -8.95
CA ARG A 243 1.01 14.95 -7.78
C ARG A 243 1.43 16.37 -8.17
N ALA A 244 2.27 16.50 -9.18
CA ALA A 244 2.66 17.79 -9.75
C ALA A 244 1.61 18.39 -10.71
N ASN A 245 0.43 17.79 -10.85
CA ASN A 245 -0.63 18.16 -11.79
C ASN A 245 -0.15 18.23 -13.26
N ALA A 246 0.81 17.39 -13.64
CA ALA A 246 1.51 17.45 -14.91
C ALA A 246 1.12 16.35 -15.92
N LEU A 247 0.18 15.43 -15.57
CA LEU A 247 -0.26 14.35 -16.46
C LEU A 247 -0.78 14.87 -17.82
N LYS A 248 -1.52 15.98 -17.81
CA LYS A 248 -2.08 16.59 -19.02
C LYS A 248 -1.14 17.57 -19.72
N LYS A 249 -0.03 17.95 -19.05
CA LYS A 249 0.96 18.87 -19.60
C LYS A 249 1.86 18.19 -20.62
N TYR A 250 2.24 16.93 -20.36
CA TYR A 250 3.22 16.24 -21.17
C TYR A 250 2.61 15.11 -21.99
N LYS A 251 3.03 15.00 -23.26
CA LYS A 251 2.68 13.85 -24.13
C LYS A 251 3.65 12.70 -23.96
N ARG A 252 4.90 13.01 -23.60
CA ARG A 252 5.98 12.04 -23.43
C ARG A 252 6.78 12.35 -22.17
N ILE A 253 7.23 11.31 -21.49
CA ILE A 253 8.19 11.39 -20.40
C ILE A 253 9.38 10.55 -20.82
N ILE A 254 10.58 11.15 -20.79
CA ILE A 254 11.82 10.57 -21.32
C ILE A 254 12.86 10.55 -20.22
N TRP A 255 13.53 9.40 -20.03
CA TRP A 255 14.65 9.29 -19.10
C TRP A 255 15.74 8.36 -19.62
N PRO A 256 17.03 8.58 -19.27
CA PRO A 256 18.10 7.68 -19.60
C PRO A 256 18.06 6.39 -18.76
N GLN A 257 18.46 5.28 -19.33
CA GLN A 257 18.60 4.00 -18.67
C GLN A 257 19.76 3.23 -19.32
N LEU A 258 20.44 2.38 -18.57
CA LEU A 258 21.39 1.43 -19.15
C LEU A 258 20.64 0.16 -19.56
N ASP A 259 21.01 -0.40 -20.71
CA ASP A 259 20.58 -1.74 -21.12
C ASP A 259 21.33 -2.83 -20.29
N GLY A 260 20.97 -4.10 -20.50
CA GLY A 260 21.62 -5.24 -19.83
C GLY A 260 23.12 -5.42 -20.17
N LYS A 261 23.66 -4.61 -21.08
CA LYS A 261 25.08 -4.60 -21.50
C LYS A 261 25.81 -3.32 -21.08
N GLY A 262 25.15 -2.46 -20.30
CA GLY A 262 25.71 -1.18 -19.86
C GLY A 262 25.71 -0.08 -20.92
N LYS A 263 24.99 -0.25 -22.04
CA LYS A 263 24.79 0.79 -23.03
C LYS A 263 23.65 1.72 -22.65
N GLN A 264 23.84 3.02 -22.84
CA GLN A 264 22.78 3.99 -22.61
C GLN A 264 21.67 3.87 -23.63
N GLU A 265 20.44 3.89 -23.15
CA GLU A 265 19.19 3.97 -23.88
C GLU A 265 18.32 5.06 -23.28
N TYR A 266 17.29 5.46 -24.00
CA TYR A 266 16.28 6.42 -23.51
C TYR A 266 14.91 5.74 -23.52
N ARG A 267 14.32 5.67 -22.33
CA ARG A 267 12.94 5.23 -22.18
C ARG A 267 11.99 6.37 -22.50
N VAL A 268 10.90 6.04 -23.16
CA VAL A 268 9.84 6.97 -23.52
C VAL A 268 8.52 6.40 -23.04
N GLN A 269 7.81 7.11 -22.19
CA GLN A 269 6.52 6.69 -21.68
C GLN A 269 5.44 7.72 -21.98
N VAL A 270 4.27 7.24 -22.41
CA VAL A 270 3.04 8.03 -22.52
C VAL A 270 2.39 8.07 -21.14
N PRO A 271 2.15 9.25 -20.56
CA PRO A 271 1.44 9.32 -19.28
C PRO A 271 -0.01 8.82 -19.43
N PRO A 272 -0.60 8.26 -18.37
CA PRO A 272 -2.00 7.89 -18.35
C PRO A 272 -2.88 9.14 -18.39
N LYS A 273 -4.12 8.97 -18.85
CA LYS A 273 -5.13 10.04 -18.90
C LYS A 273 -5.48 10.58 -17.51
N ASP A 274 -5.65 9.64 -16.57
CA ASP A 274 -5.96 9.92 -15.18
C ASP A 274 -5.11 9.04 -14.25
N PRO A 275 -4.89 9.40 -12.99
CA PRO A 275 -4.13 8.60 -12.03
C PRO A 275 -4.67 7.17 -11.92
N GLY A 276 -3.82 6.17 -12.14
CA GLY A 276 -4.19 4.75 -12.08
C GLY A 276 -4.95 4.20 -13.29
N SER A 277 -5.22 5.03 -14.31
CA SER A 277 -5.85 4.59 -15.56
C SER A 277 -4.88 3.83 -16.45
N PHE A 278 -5.39 2.86 -17.22
CA PHE A 278 -4.69 2.24 -18.35
C PHE A 278 -4.93 2.98 -19.68
N GLU A 279 -5.85 3.95 -19.71
CA GLU A 279 -6.06 4.80 -20.88
C GLU A 279 -4.89 5.79 -21.01
N LEU A 280 -4.41 5.97 -22.25
CA LEU A 280 -3.32 6.90 -22.54
C LEU A 280 -3.84 8.35 -22.53
N GLY A 281 -3.07 9.25 -21.90
CA GLY A 281 -3.33 10.68 -21.85
C GLY A 281 -2.89 11.44 -23.11
N ALA A 282 -2.15 10.76 -24.01
CA ALA A 282 -1.63 11.30 -25.25
C ALA A 282 -1.63 10.22 -26.35
N PRO A 283 -1.40 10.56 -27.64
CA PRO A 283 -1.31 9.57 -28.69
C PRO A 283 -0.31 8.45 -28.36
N PRO A 284 -0.62 7.19 -28.73
CA PRO A 284 0.29 6.06 -28.50
C PRO A 284 1.63 6.25 -29.21
N LEU A 285 2.67 5.54 -28.74
CA LEU A 285 3.98 5.52 -29.40
C LEU A 285 3.87 4.93 -30.82
N ASP A 286 4.68 5.45 -31.75
CA ASP A 286 4.77 4.87 -33.09
C ASP A 286 5.50 3.53 -33.08
N GLY A 287 4.75 2.46 -33.21
CA GLY A 287 5.25 1.09 -33.33
C GLY A 287 5.44 0.60 -34.76
N SER A 288 5.32 1.46 -35.78
CA SER A 288 5.35 1.04 -37.19
C SER A 288 6.69 0.39 -37.62
N LYS A 289 7.78 0.74 -36.92
CA LYS A 289 9.14 0.19 -37.17
C LYS A 289 9.46 -1.03 -36.29
N VAL A 290 8.49 -1.52 -35.50
CA VAL A 290 8.68 -2.73 -34.68
C VAL A 290 8.62 -3.96 -35.56
N ASN A 291 9.59 -4.87 -35.40
CA ASN A 291 9.59 -6.11 -36.17
C ASN A 291 8.39 -7.00 -35.77
N PRO A 292 7.47 -7.33 -36.71
CA PRO A 292 6.26 -8.09 -36.40
C PRO A 292 6.52 -9.54 -35.92
N LYS A 293 7.73 -10.09 -36.14
CA LYS A 293 8.12 -11.39 -35.62
C LYS A 293 8.39 -11.40 -34.10
N PHE A 294 8.49 -10.22 -33.51
CA PHE A 294 8.67 -10.02 -32.07
C PHE A 294 7.58 -9.05 -31.59
N PRO A 295 6.35 -9.54 -31.35
CA PRO A 295 5.22 -8.69 -30.96
C PRO A 295 5.48 -7.91 -29.67
N ASP A 296 6.43 -8.35 -28.83
CA ASP A 296 6.91 -7.65 -27.64
C ASP A 296 7.93 -6.55 -27.96
N GLY A 297 8.09 -6.20 -29.23
CA GLY A 297 8.88 -5.06 -29.65
C GLY A 297 10.40 -5.24 -29.67
N HIS A 298 10.90 -6.45 -29.58
CA HIS A 298 12.33 -6.71 -29.69
C HIS A 298 12.79 -6.80 -31.16
N LYS A 299 13.82 -6.05 -31.48
CA LYS A 299 14.48 -5.88 -32.79
C LYS A 299 13.74 -4.95 -33.74
N THR A 300 14.28 -3.80 -33.82
CA THR A 300 13.77 -2.64 -34.56
C THR A 300 14.83 -2.12 -35.52
N GLU A 301 14.44 -1.34 -36.48
CA GLU A 301 15.35 -0.65 -37.40
C GLU A 301 15.86 0.66 -36.78
N GLY A 302 17.14 0.98 -37.04
CA GLY A 302 17.75 2.25 -36.61
C GLY A 302 17.91 2.37 -35.10
N ASP A 303 17.55 3.53 -34.58
CA ASP A 303 17.71 3.88 -33.16
C ASP A 303 16.58 3.38 -32.25
N LEU A 304 15.52 2.82 -32.80
CA LEU A 304 14.43 2.25 -32.02
C LEU A 304 14.86 0.90 -31.42
N VAL A 305 14.71 0.74 -30.11
CA VAL A 305 15.06 -0.49 -29.38
C VAL A 305 13.84 -1.38 -29.21
N PHE A 306 12.74 -0.84 -28.69
CA PHE A 306 11.44 -1.52 -28.62
C PHE A 306 10.29 -0.54 -28.45
N VAL A 307 9.09 -1.02 -28.75
CA VAL A 307 7.82 -0.41 -28.31
C VAL A 307 6.95 -1.54 -27.79
N HIS A 308 6.42 -1.37 -26.57
CA HIS A 308 5.48 -2.31 -25.97
C HIS A 308 4.24 -2.49 -26.83
N SER A 309 3.63 -3.66 -26.89
CA SER A 309 2.42 -3.96 -27.67
C SER A 309 1.26 -2.99 -27.38
N GLY A 310 1.10 -2.57 -26.13
CA GLY A 310 0.15 -1.54 -25.70
C GLY A 310 0.55 -0.11 -26.03
N LYS A 311 1.72 0.10 -26.67
CA LYS A 311 2.23 1.41 -27.15
C LYS A 311 2.33 2.52 -26.11
N TRP A 312 2.39 2.18 -24.84
CA TRP A 312 2.49 3.13 -23.73
C TRP A 312 3.92 3.39 -23.27
N ILE A 313 4.87 2.48 -23.59
CA ILE A 313 6.29 2.61 -23.29
C ILE A 313 7.13 2.05 -24.41
N GLY A 314 8.28 2.69 -24.66
CA GLY A 314 9.28 2.25 -25.62
C GLY A 314 10.68 2.65 -25.21
N ALA A 315 11.67 2.29 -26.01
CA ALA A 315 13.05 2.73 -25.83
C ALA A 315 13.73 3.01 -27.15
N THR A 316 14.67 3.95 -27.12
CA THR A 316 15.52 4.33 -28.25
C THR A 316 16.97 4.44 -27.83
N ARG A 317 17.90 4.38 -28.80
CA ARG A 317 19.34 4.49 -28.56
C ARG A 317 19.81 5.94 -28.42
N THR A 318 19.05 6.85 -28.98
CA THR A 318 19.39 8.30 -28.96
C THR A 318 18.25 9.12 -28.41
N MET A 319 18.57 10.26 -27.83
CA MET A 319 17.58 11.22 -27.36
C MET A 319 16.76 11.79 -28.52
N GLU A 320 17.39 12.01 -29.70
CA GLU A 320 16.71 12.52 -30.87
C GLU A 320 15.59 11.56 -31.35
N ALA A 321 15.88 10.25 -31.32
CA ALA A 321 14.87 9.24 -31.65
C ALA A 321 13.77 9.17 -30.58
N ALA A 322 14.10 9.42 -29.29
CA ALA A 322 13.13 9.46 -28.19
C ALA A 322 12.10 10.60 -28.37
N TYR A 323 12.54 11.76 -28.83
CA TYR A 323 11.64 12.89 -29.14
C TYR A 323 10.69 12.62 -30.30
N LYS A 324 11.05 11.73 -31.23
CA LYS A 324 10.27 11.38 -32.42
C LYS A 324 9.32 10.20 -32.18
N LEU A 325 9.45 9.50 -31.07
CA LEU A 325 8.65 8.34 -30.70
C LEU A 325 7.37 8.75 -29.98
#